data_760937424d3f9e75103331152d158d83
#
_entry.id   760937424d3f9e75103331152d158d83
#
_cell.length_a   1.000
_cell.length_b   1.000
_cell.length_c   1.000
_cell.angle_alpha   90.00
_cell.angle_beta   90.00
_cell.angle_gamma   90.00
#
_symmetry.space_group_name_H-M   'P 1'
#
loop_
_entity.id
_entity.type
_entity.pdbx_description
1 polymer ?
#
loop_
_entity_poly.entity_id
_entity_poly.type
_entity_poly.pdbx_seq_one_letter_code
_entity_poly.pdbx_strand_id
1 'polypeptide(L)'
;MIGVKTKIIETRKAYNNTYDIREIVTTITDDLGYCVREYSYEVRIKVLFTHKTLRTFADSIDMLEENVHEQSRAEYQKQCAFELLDYITKIL
;
A
#
# COMPACT_ATOMS: atom_id res chain seq x y z
N MET A 1 -5.73 4.72 -20.35
CA MET A 1 -5.72 3.32 -19.92
C MET A 1 -5.31 3.23 -18.45
N ILE A 2 -5.99 2.39 -17.69
CA ILE A 2 -5.68 2.18 -16.28
C ILE A 2 -5.30 0.72 -16.07
N GLY A 3 -4.15 0.50 -15.45
CA GLY A 3 -3.69 -0.83 -15.06
C GLY A 3 -3.50 -0.91 -13.56
N VAL A 4 -3.82 -2.03 -12.95
CA VAL A 4 -3.66 -2.25 -11.51
C VAL A 4 -2.88 -3.53 -11.29
N LYS A 5 -1.81 -3.45 -10.47
CA LYS A 5 -1.04 -4.61 -10.04
C LYS A 5 -1.01 -4.65 -8.52
N THR A 6 -1.17 -5.84 -7.97
CA THR A 6 -1.13 -6.05 -6.52
C THR A 6 -0.16 -7.16 -6.17
N LYS A 7 0.47 -7.04 -5.01
CA LYS A 7 1.28 -8.13 -4.45
C LYS A 7 1.35 -8.01 -2.93
N ILE A 8 1.56 -9.14 -2.28
CA ILE A 8 1.80 -9.16 -0.84
C ILE A 8 3.29 -8.94 -0.62
N ILE A 9 3.66 -7.93 0.16
CA ILE A 9 5.06 -7.59 0.42
C ILE A 9 5.53 -8.00 1.81
N GLU A 10 4.60 -8.27 2.72
CA GLU A 10 4.94 -8.73 4.07
C GLU A 10 3.78 -9.54 4.64
N THR A 11 4.10 -10.60 5.39
CA THR A 11 3.11 -11.39 6.13
C THR A 11 3.66 -11.63 7.53
N ARG A 12 2.83 -11.38 8.55
CA ARG A 12 3.20 -11.61 9.95
C ARG A 12 2.07 -12.30 10.70
N LYS A 13 2.46 -13.14 11.64
CA LYS A 13 1.52 -13.78 12.57
C LYS A 13 1.73 -13.21 13.97
N ALA A 14 0.65 -12.79 14.60
CA ALA A 14 0.65 -12.29 15.96
C ALA A 14 -0.71 -12.56 16.61
N TYR A 15 -0.71 -13.05 17.85
CA TYR A 15 -1.94 -13.25 18.63
C TYR A 15 -2.98 -14.14 17.93
N ASN A 16 -2.53 -15.21 17.29
CA ASN A 16 -3.37 -16.13 16.51
C ASN A 16 -4.01 -15.48 15.27
N ASN A 17 -3.57 -14.31 14.89
CA ASN A 17 -4.02 -13.63 13.67
C ASN A 17 -2.89 -13.58 12.65
N THR A 18 -3.27 -13.53 11.39
CA THR A 18 -2.32 -13.33 10.28
C THR A 18 -2.59 -11.96 9.67
N TYR A 19 -1.54 -11.16 9.60
CA TYR A 19 -1.59 -9.81 9.04
C TYR A 19 -0.71 -9.76 7.79
N ASP A 20 -1.06 -8.89 6.86
CA ASP A 20 -0.20 -8.66 5.71
C ASP A 20 -0.21 -7.20 5.29
N ILE A 21 0.74 -6.86 4.42
CA ILE A 21 0.75 -5.59 3.69
C ILE A 21 0.61 -5.95 2.22
N ARG A 22 -0.43 -5.42 1.58
CA ARG A 22 -0.65 -5.55 0.15
C ARG A 22 -0.27 -4.25 -0.55
N GLU A 23 0.66 -4.34 -1.49
CA GLU A 23 1.02 -3.22 -2.36
C GLU A 23 0.08 -3.18 -3.55
N ILE A 24 -0.44 -2.00 -3.86
CA ILE A 24 -1.28 -1.77 -5.03
C ILE A 24 -0.63 -0.65 -5.83
N VAL A 25 -0.29 -0.95 -7.08
CA VAL A 25 0.28 0.04 -8.01
C VAL A 25 -0.74 0.26 -9.12
N THR A 26 -1.26 1.48 -9.20
CA THR A 26 -2.18 1.90 -10.24
C THR A 26 -1.42 2.72 -11.26
N THR A 27 -1.42 2.29 -12.51
CA THR A 27 -0.76 2.98 -13.62
C THR A 27 -1.83 3.62 -14.48
N ILE A 28 -1.74 4.93 -14.68
CA ILE A 28 -2.65 5.71 -15.50
C ILE A 28 -1.86 6.25 -16.68
N THR A 29 -2.28 5.89 -17.89
CA THR A 29 -1.64 6.35 -19.13
C THR A 29 -2.63 7.16 -19.92
N ASP A 30 -2.25 8.38 -20.31
CA ASP A 30 -3.09 9.25 -21.15
C ASP A 30 -2.91 8.96 -22.66
N ASP A 31 -3.66 9.69 -23.49
CA ASP A 31 -3.64 9.49 -24.95
C ASP A 31 -2.31 9.87 -25.58
N LEU A 32 -1.50 10.65 -24.90
CA LEU A 32 -0.18 11.09 -25.37
C LEU A 32 0.95 10.17 -24.93
N GLY A 33 0.62 9.10 -24.20
CA GLY A 33 1.61 8.15 -23.70
C GLY A 33 2.28 8.54 -22.39
N TYR A 34 1.88 9.63 -21.77
CA TYR A 34 2.36 9.98 -20.43
C TYR A 34 1.77 9.03 -19.39
N CYS A 35 2.62 8.59 -18.49
CA CYS A 35 2.28 7.57 -17.51
C CYS A 35 2.51 8.11 -16.10
N VAL A 36 1.50 7.93 -15.24
CA VAL A 36 1.59 8.26 -13.81
C VAL A 36 1.28 7.00 -13.02
N ARG A 37 2.08 6.73 -12.00
CA ARG A 37 1.84 5.62 -11.09
C ARG A 37 1.47 6.13 -9.71
N GLU A 38 0.43 5.54 -9.15
CA GLU A 38 0.00 5.78 -7.78
C GLU A 38 0.26 4.54 -6.95
N TYR A 39 0.85 4.72 -5.78
CA TYR A 39 1.17 3.64 -4.87
C TYR A 39 0.25 3.68 -3.66
N SER A 40 -0.30 2.53 -3.31
CA SER A 40 -1.02 2.39 -2.05
C SER A 40 -0.63 1.10 -1.38
N TYR A 41 -0.70 1.10 -0.06
CA TYR A 41 -0.35 -0.04 0.78
C TYR A 41 -1.47 -0.26 1.78
N GLU A 42 -2.01 -1.47 1.79
CA GLU A 42 -3.07 -1.85 2.70
C GLU A 42 -2.52 -2.75 3.78
N VAL A 43 -2.75 -2.38 5.03
CA VAL A 43 -2.49 -3.26 6.17
C VAL A 43 -3.78 -4.04 6.43
N ARG A 44 -3.71 -5.37 6.34
CA ARG A 44 -4.88 -6.24 6.37
C ARG A 44 -4.75 -7.32 7.43
N ILE A 45 -5.89 -7.81 7.89
CA ILE A 45 -5.99 -8.98 8.76
C ILE A 45 -6.76 -10.07 8.01
N LYS A 46 -6.31 -11.31 8.11
CA LYS A 46 -7.03 -12.45 7.54
C LYS A 46 -8.19 -12.83 8.46
N VAL A 47 -9.40 -12.91 7.89
CA VAL A 47 -10.62 -13.27 8.61
C VAL A 47 -11.29 -14.43 7.85
N LEU A 48 -11.20 -15.63 8.39
CA LEU A 48 -11.71 -16.85 7.76
C LEU A 48 -11.10 -17.03 6.35
N PHE A 49 -11.89 -16.90 5.31
CA PHE A 49 -11.45 -17.09 3.91
C PHE A 49 -11.17 -15.78 3.18
N THR A 50 -11.20 -14.64 3.88
CA THR A 50 -11.06 -13.33 3.27
C THR A 50 -10.07 -12.48 4.06
N HIS A 51 -9.81 -11.27 3.57
CA HIS A 51 -9.00 -10.28 4.26
C HIS A 51 -9.82 -9.03 4.51
N LYS A 52 -9.61 -8.44 5.69
CA LYS A 52 -10.21 -7.14 6.03
C LYS A 52 -9.10 -6.10 6.04
N THR A 53 -9.30 -5.01 5.32
CA THR A 53 -8.36 -3.89 5.34
C THR A 53 -8.54 -3.08 6.62
N LEU A 54 -7.48 -2.96 7.39
CA LEU A 54 -7.47 -2.17 8.62
C LEU A 54 -7.18 -0.71 8.32
N ARG A 55 -6.24 -0.46 7.41
CA ARG A 55 -5.89 0.89 7.00
C ARG A 55 -5.21 0.88 5.63
N THR A 56 -5.44 1.94 4.86
CA THR A 56 -4.79 2.15 3.55
C THR A 56 -3.93 3.41 3.63
N PHE A 57 -2.70 3.30 3.12
CA PHE A 57 -1.77 4.43 2.95
C PHE A 57 -1.59 4.64 1.46
N ALA A 58 -1.99 5.80 0.97
CA ALA A 58 -1.99 6.08 -0.47
C ALA A 58 -1.40 7.46 -0.76
N ASP A 59 -0.87 7.62 -1.99
CA ASP A 59 -0.39 8.91 -2.45
C ASP A 59 -1.51 9.94 -2.43
N SER A 60 -1.18 11.17 -2.00
CA SER A 60 -2.11 12.28 -2.07
C SER A 60 -2.00 12.99 -3.42
N ILE A 61 -3.05 13.70 -3.81
CA ILE A 61 -3.03 14.53 -5.02
C ILE A 61 -1.91 15.56 -4.94
N ASP A 62 -1.69 16.15 -3.77
CA ASP A 62 -0.64 17.16 -3.57
C ASP A 62 0.75 16.60 -3.91
N MET A 63 1.03 15.36 -3.51
CA MET A 63 2.31 14.71 -3.82
C MET A 63 2.49 14.51 -5.32
N LEU A 64 1.42 14.18 -6.03
CA LEU A 64 1.45 14.00 -7.48
C LEU A 64 1.63 15.32 -8.20
N GLU A 65 0.94 16.36 -7.75
CA GLU A 65 1.00 17.70 -8.35
C GLU A 65 2.36 18.37 -8.12
N GLU A 66 2.99 18.12 -6.99
CA GLU A 66 4.32 18.67 -6.67
C GLU A 66 5.45 17.94 -7.37
N ASN A 67 5.15 16.95 -8.20
CA ASN A 67 6.15 16.13 -8.89
C ASN A 67 7.14 15.47 -7.94
N VAL A 68 6.68 15.07 -6.78
CA VAL A 68 7.50 14.29 -5.85
C VAL A 68 7.91 13.00 -6.55
N HIS A 69 9.18 12.64 -6.44
CA HIS A 69 9.72 11.47 -7.13
C HIS A 69 8.91 10.21 -6.78
N GLU A 70 8.57 9.43 -7.80
CA GLU A 70 7.73 8.24 -7.67
C GLU A 70 8.25 7.27 -6.60
N GLN A 71 9.56 7.00 -6.61
CA GLN A 71 10.17 6.10 -5.64
C GLN A 71 10.05 6.64 -4.21
N SER A 72 10.19 7.96 -4.03
CA SER A 72 10.05 8.59 -2.71
C SER A 72 8.63 8.48 -2.17
N ARG A 73 7.63 8.62 -3.05
CA ARG A 73 6.23 8.43 -2.66
C ARG A 73 5.97 7.00 -2.21
N ALA A 74 6.43 6.04 -3.00
CA ALA A 74 6.27 4.62 -2.70
C ALA A 74 6.93 4.27 -1.35
N GLU A 75 8.16 4.72 -1.13
CA GLU A 75 8.88 4.45 0.11
C GLU A 75 8.18 5.07 1.32
N TYR A 76 7.66 6.28 1.19
CA TYR A 76 6.92 6.94 2.28
C TYR A 76 5.69 6.15 2.69
N GLN A 77 4.85 5.78 1.72
CA GLN A 77 3.62 5.04 2.01
C GLN A 77 3.92 3.63 2.54
N LYS A 78 4.94 3.00 2.00
CA LYS A 78 5.39 1.67 2.46
C LYS A 78 5.85 1.75 3.91
N GLN A 79 6.66 2.75 4.25
CA GLN A 79 7.14 2.93 5.61
C GLN A 79 5.99 3.12 6.61
N CYS A 80 4.99 3.93 6.24
CA CYS A 80 3.80 4.11 7.09
C CYS A 80 3.08 2.78 7.33
N ALA A 81 2.94 1.95 6.29
CA ALA A 81 2.30 0.64 6.43
C ALA A 81 3.09 -0.29 7.35
N PHE A 82 4.42 -0.33 7.20
CA PHE A 82 5.28 -1.14 8.07
C PHE A 82 5.24 -0.66 9.52
N GLU A 83 5.22 0.64 9.75
CA GLU A 83 5.11 1.20 11.09
C GLU A 83 3.81 0.79 11.77
N LEU A 84 2.69 0.84 11.04
CA LEU A 84 1.41 0.39 11.59
C LEU A 84 1.43 -1.11 11.86
N LEU A 85 1.98 -1.91 10.95
CA LEU A 85 2.08 -3.36 11.14
C LEU A 85 2.96 -3.70 12.35
N ASP A 86 4.08 -3.00 12.52
CA ASP A 86 4.94 -3.15 13.68
C ASP A 86 4.18 -2.81 14.97
N TYR A 87 3.43 -1.72 14.96
CA TYR A 87 2.61 -1.30 16.10
C TYR A 87 1.60 -2.38 16.47
N ILE A 88 0.84 -2.88 15.50
CA ILE A 88 -0.19 -3.90 15.73
C ILE A 88 0.41 -5.19 16.26
N THR A 89 1.57 -5.59 15.75
CA THR A 89 2.18 -6.89 16.10
C THR A 89 3.09 -6.83 17.32
N LYS A 90 3.43 -5.65 17.80
CA LYS A 90 4.26 -5.47 19.02
C LYS A 90 3.46 -5.16 20.26
N ILE A 91 2.20 -4.78 20.10
CA ILE A 91 1.38 -4.42 21.25
C ILE A 91 1.06 -5.67 22.06
N LEU A 92 1.78 -5.79 23.09
CA LEU A 92 1.27 -6.55 24.23
C LEU A 92 2.13 -6.38 25.42
#